data_a58e0958d70b5f7464916af151bff3bb
#
_entry.id   a58e0958d70b5f7464916af151bff3bb
#
_cell.length_a   1.000
_cell.length_b   1.000
_cell.length_c   1.000
_cell.angle_alpha   90.00
_cell.angle_beta   90.00
_cell.angle_gamma   90.00
#
_symmetry.space_group_name_H-M   'P 1'
#
loop_
_entity.id
_entity.type
_entity.pdbx_description
1 polymer ?
#
loop_
_entity_poly.entity_id
_entity_poly.type
_entity_poly.pdbx_seq_one_letter_code
_entity_poly.pdbx_strand_id
1 'polypeptide(L)'
;AIKSALAQQQNLFEGMNIRYFGPFDGNDVKEVVRLLHQLKDMKGPKLLHLHTIKGKGYEPAEKSATVWHAPGKFIPETGKRLVQDNNNKPPKFQDVFGHTLLELARKNPRIVGVTPAMPTGCSMSIMMKEMADRTFDVGIAEGHAMTFSAGMAKDGLQPFCNIYSAFSQRAYDNIIHD
;
A
#
# COMPACT_ATOMS: atom_id res chain seq x y z
N ALA A 1 35.75 1.64 -4.15
CA ALA A 1 35.28 2.45 -2.99
C ALA A 1 35.61 3.94 -3.16
N ILE A 2 36.85 4.33 -3.56
CA ILE A 2 37.23 5.76 -3.67
C ILE A 2 36.59 6.45 -4.88
N LYS A 3 36.45 5.78 -6.03
CA LYS A 3 35.74 6.36 -7.20
C LYS A 3 34.25 6.61 -6.92
N SER A 4 33.65 5.83 -6.03
CA SER A 4 32.26 5.97 -5.67
C SER A 4 31.98 7.14 -4.72
N ALA A 5 32.94 7.48 -3.86
CA ALA A 5 32.84 8.63 -2.96
C ALA A 5 32.96 10.00 -3.67
N LEU A 6 33.46 10.03 -4.90
CA LEU A 6 33.64 11.24 -5.70
C LEU A 6 32.50 11.47 -6.73
N ALA A 7 31.62 10.51 -6.92
CA ALA A 7 30.46 10.66 -7.81
C ALA A 7 29.28 11.28 -7.07
N GLN A 8 28.90 12.49 -7.45
CA GLN A 8 27.80 13.26 -6.83
C GLN A 8 26.40 12.62 -7.00
N GLN A 9 26.28 11.42 -7.61
CA GLN A 9 25.02 10.74 -7.89
C GLN A 9 25.11 9.24 -7.62
N GLN A 10 25.49 8.84 -6.40
CA GLN A 10 25.39 7.44 -6.00
C GLN A 10 24.02 7.16 -5.36
N ASN A 11 23.26 6.24 -5.96
CA ASN A 11 22.12 5.68 -5.29
C ASN A 11 22.52 4.50 -4.39
N LEU A 12 21.62 4.15 -3.46
CA LEU A 12 21.81 3.05 -2.52
C LEU A 12 22.22 1.72 -3.20
N PHE A 13 21.66 1.44 -4.36
CA PHE A 13 21.88 0.17 -5.08
C PHE A 13 23.30 0.06 -5.63
N GLU A 14 23.86 1.13 -6.14
CA GLU A 14 25.26 1.15 -6.59
C GLU A 14 26.24 0.98 -5.42
N GLY A 15 25.90 1.55 -4.26
CA GLY A 15 26.63 1.29 -3.01
C GLY A 15 26.64 -0.18 -2.60
N MET A 16 25.61 -0.94 -2.97
CA MET A 16 25.49 -2.39 -2.78
C MET A 16 26.09 -3.21 -3.94
N ASN A 17 26.82 -2.59 -4.84
CA ASN A 17 27.39 -3.21 -6.05
C ASN A 17 26.34 -3.77 -7.02
N ILE A 18 25.15 -3.17 -7.04
CA ILE A 18 24.08 -3.45 -8.01
C ILE A 18 24.07 -2.31 -9.03
N ARG A 19 24.24 -2.62 -10.31
CA ARG A 19 24.16 -1.60 -11.36
C ARG A 19 22.71 -1.11 -11.50
N TYR A 20 22.55 0.18 -11.41
CA TYR A 20 21.24 0.83 -11.48
C TYR A 20 21.02 1.48 -12.84
N PHE A 21 19.84 1.29 -13.40
CA PHE A 21 19.38 1.87 -14.66
C PHE A 21 18.00 2.49 -14.47
N GLY A 22 17.90 3.79 -14.66
CA GLY A 22 16.60 4.49 -14.53
C GLY A 22 16.65 5.80 -13.72
N PRO A 23 15.47 6.36 -13.41
CA PRO A 23 14.13 5.85 -13.76
C PRO A 23 13.80 6.04 -15.26
N PHE A 24 13.04 5.08 -15.83
CA PHE A 24 12.51 5.15 -17.19
C PHE A 24 10.99 5.05 -17.17
N ASP A 25 10.32 5.50 -18.24
CA ASP A 25 8.87 5.36 -18.37
C ASP A 25 8.48 3.89 -18.57
N GLY A 26 7.93 3.27 -17.52
CA GLY A 26 7.47 1.88 -17.55
C GLY A 26 6.13 1.68 -18.26
N ASN A 27 5.43 2.75 -18.65
CA ASN A 27 4.23 2.67 -19.46
C ASN A 27 4.52 2.68 -20.98
N ASP A 28 5.74 3.06 -21.39
CA ASP A 28 6.20 2.92 -22.78
C ASP A 28 6.77 1.51 -23.00
N VAL A 29 5.94 0.62 -23.53
CA VAL A 29 6.32 -0.77 -23.84
C VAL A 29 7.49 -0.86 -24.82
N LYS A 30 7.60 0.04 -25.80
CA LYS A 30 8.70 0.01 -26.78
C LYS A 30 10.02 0.33 -26.10
N GLU A 31 10.02 1.36 -25.24
CA GLU A 31 11.20 1.73 -24.47
C GLU A 31 11.62 0.60 -23.51
N VAL A 32 10.66 -0.02 -22.80
CA VAL A 32 10.93 -1.16 -21.89
C VAL A 32 11.56 -2.33 -22.65
N VAL A 33 11.03 -2.70 -23.82
CA VAL A 33 11.58 -3.77 -24.64
C VAL A 33 13.01 -3.44 -25.10
N ARG A 34 13.24 -2.19 -25.55
CA ARG A 34 14.58 -1.72 -25.95
C ARG A 34 15.59 -1.85 -24.81
N LEU A 35 15.21 -1.39 -23.61
CA LEU A 35 16.04 -1.46 -22.41
C LEU A 35 16.35 -2.91 -22.00
N LEU A 36 15.35 -3.78 -22.01
CA LEU A 36 15.56 -5.20 -21.70
C LEU A 36 16.52 -5.88 -22.70
N HIS A 37 16.42 -5.56 -23.99
CA HIS A 37 17.39 -6.03 -25.00
C HIS A 37 18.81 -5.56 -24.73
N GLN A 38 19.00 -4.34 -24.27
CA GLN A 38 20.32 -3.82 -23.93
C GLN A 38 20.91 -4.45 -22.66
N LEU A 39 20.04 -4.79 -21.69
CA LEU A 39 20.46 -5.28 -20.39
C LEU A 39 20.61 -6.80 -20.30
N LYS A 40 19.95 -7.57 -21.19
CA LYS A 40 19.87 -9.04 -21.10
C LYS A 40 21.24 -9.73 -21.06
N ASP A 41 22.20 -9.25 -21.85
CA ASP A 41 23.54 -9.88 -22.00
C ASP A 41 24.56 -9.32 -21.00
N MET A 42 24.21 -8.30 -20.23
CA MET A 42 25.10 -7.77 -19.21
C MET A 42 25.24 -8.75 -18.05
N LYS A 43 26.48 -9.04 -17.65
CA LYS A 43 26.76 -9.90 -16.49
C LYS A 43 26.63 -9.14 -15.17
N GLY A 44 26.34 -9.87 -14.10
CA GLY A 44 26.22 -9.36 -12.73
C GLY A 44 24.85 -8.79 -12.39
N PRO A 45 24.63 -8.46 -11.12
CA PRO A 45 23.35 -7.93 -10.63
C PRO A 45 23.06 -6.56 -11.25
N LYS A 46 21.81 -6.36 -11.64
CA LYS A 46 21.34 -5.09 -12.21
C LYS A 46 19.91 -4.82 -11.77
N LEU A 47 19.60 -3.56 -11.56
CA LEU A 47 18.28 -3.07 -11.21
C LEU A 47 17.81 -2.10 -12.31
N LEU A 48 16.73 -2.49 -12.98
CA LEU A 48 16.02 -1.61 -13.91
C LEU A 48 14.85 -0.96 -13.18
N HIS A 49 14.93 0.37 -12.97
CA HIS A 49 13.88 1.15 -12.34
C HIS A 49 12.92 1.69 -13.39
N LEU A 50 11.69 1.18 -13.37
CA LEU A 50 10.62 1.64 -14.22
C LEU A 50 9.62 2.45 -13.37
N HIS A 51 9.36 3.69 -13.77
CA HIS A 51 8.30 4.52 -13.19
C HIS A 51 7.02 4.33 -13.98
N THR A 52 5.93 3.95 -13.30
CA THR A 52 4.63 3.73 -13.94
C THR A 52 3.54 4.58 -13.29
N ILE A 53 2.55 4.95 -14.08
CA ILE A 53 1.33 5.60 -13.60
C ILE A 53 0.23 4.54 -13.54
N LYS A 54 -0.29 4.27 -12.34
CA LYS A 54 -1.35 3.28 -12.15
C LYS A 54 -2.61 3.68 -12.90
N GLY A 55 -3.10 2.78 -13.76
CA GLY A 55 -4.27 3.05 -14.61
C GLY A 55 -3.98 3.82 -15.89
N LYS A 56 -2.70 4.04 -16.24
CA LYS A 56 -2.27 4.76 -17.45
C LYS A 56 -2.97 4.25 -18.70
N GLY A 57 -3.50 5.19 -19.49
CA GLY A 57 -4.23 4.89 -20.71
C GLY A 57 -5.75 4.80 -20.53
N TYR A 58 -6.25 4.88 -19.27
CA TYR A 58 -7.67 4.94 -18.98
C TYR A 58 -7.98 6.09 -18.02
N GLU A 59 -8.47 7.20 -18.54
CA GLU A 59 -8.63 8.45 -17.80
C GLU A 59 -9.38 8.31 -16.45
N PRO A 60 -10.49 7.53 -16.35
CA PRO A 60 -11.14 7.34 -15.05
C PRO A 60 -10.25 6.68 -14.00
N ALA A 61 -9.37 5.76 -14.43
CA ALA A 61 -8.43 5.08 -13.53
C ALA A 61 -7.26 5.98 -13.13
N GLU A 62 -6.76 6.80 -14.05
CA GLU A 62 -5.71 7.78 -13.75
C GLU A 62 -6.18 8.81 -12.71
N LYS A 63 -7.45 9.26 -12.81
CA LYS A 63 -8.05 10.21 -11.87
C LYS A 63 -8.36 9.63 -10.49
N SER A 64 -8.58 8.32 -10.38
CA SER A 64 -9.00 7.68 -9.12
C SER A 64 -8.47 6.26 -8.98
N ALA A 65 -7.14 6.11 -8.89
CA ALA A 65 -6.46 4.83 -8.86
C ALA A 65 -6.95 3.87 -7.77
N THR A 66 -7.36 4.39 -6.62
CA THR A 66 -7.89 3.59 -5.50
C THR A 66 -9.22 2.94 -5.85
N VAL A 67 -10.14 3.70 -6.45
CA VAL A 67 -11.46 3.21 -6.89
C VAL A 67 -11.31 2.16 -8.00
N TRP A 68 -10.34 2.36 -8.88
CA TRP A 68 -10.08 1.51 -10.04
C TRP A 68 -9.10 0.38 -9.79
N HIS A 69 -8.62 0.23 -8.56
CA HIS A 69 -7.76 -0.90 -8.20
C HIS A 69 -8.48 -2.26 -8.36
N ALA A 70 -9.76 -2.31 -8.00
CA ALA A 70 -10.64 -3.46 -8.19
C ALA A 70 -12.08 -2.97 -8.41
N PRO A 71 -12.40 -2.37 -9.58
CA PRO A 71 -13.64 -1.63 -9.78
C PRO A 71 -14.90 -2.50 -9.85
N GLY A 72 -14.76 -3.83 -9.99
CA GLY A 72 -15.87 -4.71 -10.33
C GLY A 72 -16.31 -4.54 -11.78
N LYS A 73 -17.60 -4.82 -12.10
CA LYS A 73 -18.13 -4.64 -13.46
C LYS A 73 -18.38 -3.16 -13.75
N PHE A 74 -18.01 -2.72 -14.93
CA PHE A 74 -18.22 -1.35 -15.41
C PHE A 74 -18.40 -1.31 -16.92
N ILE A 75 -18.86 -0.18 -17.45
CA ILE A 75 -18.99 0.09 -18.88
C ILE A 75 -17.69 0.79 -19.32
N PRO A 76 -16.86 0.17 -20.19
CA PRO A 76 -15.55 0.71 -20.54
C PRO A 76 -15.61 2.11 -21.19
N GLU A 77 -16.60 2.35 -22.02
CA GLU A 77 -16.75 3.60 -22.79
C GLU A 77 -17.04 4.81 -21.89
N THR A 78 -17.72 4.60 -20.79
CA THR A 78 -18.19 5.69 -19.91
C THR A 78 -17.53 5.69 -18.54
N GLY A 79 -16.87 4.61 -18.17
CA GLY A 79 -16.36 4.41 -16.82
C GLY A 79 -17.46 4.20 -15.77
N LYS A 80 -18.74 4.04 -16.18
CA LYS A 80 -19.85 3.86 -15.25
C LYS A 80 -19.77 2.48 -14.60
N ARG A 81 -19.57 2.46 -13.29
CA ARG A 81 -19.56 1.21 -12.51
C ARG A 81 -20.98 0.64 -12.41
N LEU A 82 -21.11 -0.66 -12.69
CA LEU A 82 -22.35 -1.40 -12.53
C LEU A 82 -22.48 -1.79 -11.06
N VAL A 83 -23.15 -0.94 -10.29
CA VAL A 83 -23.42 -1.21 -8.87
C VAL A 83 -24.45 -2.33 -8.79
N GLN A 84 -24.12 -3.42 -8.12
CA GLN A 84 -25.13 -4.42 -7.78
C GLN A 84 -26.11 -3.78 -6.78
N ASP A 85 -27.40 -3.96 -7.02
CA ASP A 85 -28.41 -3.55 -6.03
C ASP A 85 -28.19 -4.33 -4.73
N ASN A 86 -27.82 -3.61 -3.69
CA ASN A 86 -27.50 -4.16 -2.38
C ASN A 86 -28.61 -3.89 -1.35
N ASN A 87 -29.78 -3.39 -1.78
CA ASN A 87 -30.84 -2.94 -0.88
C ASN A 87 -31.34 -3.99 0.13
N ASN A 88 -31.12 -5.30 -0.15
CA ASN A 88 -31.51 -6.40 0.73
C ASN A 88 -30.32 -7.20 1.30
N LYS A 89 -29.07 -6.72 1.14
CA LYS A 89 -27.91 -7.43 1.70
C LYS A 89 -27.57 -6.89 3.09
N PRO A 90 -27.19 -7.75 4.03
CA PRO A 90 -26.68 -7.28 5.32
C PRO A 90 -25.41 -6.45 5.12
N PRO A 91 -25.08 -5.57 6.07
CA PRO A 91 -23.86 -4.79 6.03
C PRO A 91 -22.65 -5.72 6.02
N LYS A 92 -21.56 -5.30 5.37
CA LYS A 92 -20.32 -6.06 5.41
C LYS A 92 -19.70 -6.01 6.81
N PHE A 93 -19.07 -7.09 7.25
CA PHE A 93 -18.37 -7.12 8.53
C PHE A 93 -17.39 -5.96 8.72
N GLN A 94 -16.63 -5.63 7.67
CA GLN A 94 -15.69 -4.52 7.70
C GLN A 94 -16.37 -3.17 8.00
N ASP A 95 -17.56 -2.94 7.47
CA ASP A 95 -18.28 -1.67 7.66
C ASP A 95 -18.86 -1.58 9.09
N VAL A 96 -19.41 -2.69 9.60
CA VAL A 96 -19.83 -2.79 11.01
C VAL A 96 -18.63 -2.52 11.92
N PHE A 97 -17.49 -3.18 11.65
CA PHE A 97 -16.26 -2.97 12.41
C PHE A 97 -15.83 -1.49 12.39
N GLY A 98 -15.73 -0.87 11.21
CA GLY A 98 -15.26 0.52 11.08
C GLY A 98 -16.12 1.53 11.85
N HIS A 99 -17.45 1.37 11.81
CA HIS A 99 -18.37 2.21 12.59
C HIS A 99 -18.23 1.95 14.09
N THR A 100 -18.15 0.68 14.50
CA THR A 100 -17.98 0.32 15.92
C THR A 100 -16.65 0.84 16.47
N LEU A 101 -15.55 0.72 15.69
CA LEU A 101 -14.26 1.25 16.10
C LEU A 101 -14.30 2.76 16.31
N LEU A 102 -14.93 3.51 15.41
CA LEU A 102 -15.11 4.95 15.57
C LEU A 102 -15.93 5.28 16.82
N GLU A 103 -17.04 4.56 17.07
CA GLU A 103 -17.86 4.77 18.26
C GLU A 103 -17.08 4.54 19.56
N LEU A 104 -16.30 3.46 19.60
CA LEU A 104 -15.46 3.16 20.77
C LEU A 104 -14.33 4.19 20.95
N ALA A 105 -13.71 4.64 19.84
CA ALA A 105 -12.65 5.63 19.87
C ALA A 105 -13.13 7.01 20.37
N ARG A 106 -14.39 7.36 20.10
CA ARG A 106 -15.00 8.58 20.65
C ARG A 106 -15.13 8.52 22.18
N LYS A 107 -15.35 7.34 22.74
CA LYS A 107 -15.52 7.12 24.18
C LYS A 107 -14.18 6.87 24.91
N ASN A 108 -13.17 6.38 24.19
CA ASN A 108 -11.87 6.05 24.78
C ASN A 108 -10.72 6.66 23.95
N PRO A 109 -10.03 7.68 24.49
CA PRO A 109 -8.93 8.34 23.80
C PRO A 109 -7.70 7.46 23.58
N ARG A 110 -7.58 6.33 24.28
CA ARG A 110 -6.46 5.39 24.10
C ARG A 110 -6.59 4.51 22.85
N ILE A 111 -7.78 4.42 22.24
CA ILE A 111 -7.99 3.61 21.05
C ILE A 111 -7.35 4.30 19.86
N VAL A 112 -6.50 3.56 19.16
CA VAL A 112 -5.85 3.94 17.91
C VAL A 112 -6.03 2.83 16.87
N GLY A 113 -6.08 3.22 15.60
CA GLY A 113 -6.21 2.30 14.49
C GLY A 113 -4.91 2.21 13.67
N VAL A 114 -4.49 1.00 13.31
CA VAL A 114 -3.33 0.76 12.45
C VAL A 114 -3.74 -0.14 11.30
N THR A 115 -3.27 0.16 10.08
CA THR A 115 -3.49 -0.69 8.92
C THR A 115 -2.31 -0.61 7.95
N PRO A 116 -1.87 -1.73 7.35
CA PRO A 116 -0.84 -1.73 6.32
C PRO A 116 -1.48 -1.61 4.92
N ALA A 117 -1.64 -0.38 4.42
CA ALA A 117 -2.12 -0.03 3.08
C ALA A 117 -3.52 -0.55 2.71
N MET A 118 -4.41 -0.76 3.69
CA MET A 118 -5.78 -1.23 3.39
C MET A 118 -6.90 -0.45 4.12
N PRO A 119 -6.82 0.90 4.21
CA PRO A 119 -7.75 1.68 5.00
C PRO A 119 -9.21 1.58 4.54
N THR A 120 -9.43 1.49 3.22
CA THR A 120 -10.78 1.33 2.65
C THR A 120 -11.29 -0.09 2.76
N GLY A 121 -10.40 -1.06 2.60
CA GLY A 121 -10.76 -2.48 2.61
C GLY A 121 -11.09 -3.02 4.00
N CYS A 122 -10.56 -2.43 5.07
CA CYS A 122 -10.90 -2.74 6.45
C CYS A 122 -11.82 -1.68 7.08
N SER A 123 -12.34 -0.73 6.30
CA SER A 123 -13.17 0.41 6.72
C SER A 123 -12.55 1.30 7.80
N MET A 124 -11.22 1.25 7.99
CA MET A 124 -10.47 2.18 8.84
C MET A 124 -10.61 3.64 8.36
N SER A 125 -10.87 3.84 7.06
CA SER A 125 -11.13 5.15 6.47
C SER A 125 -12.29 5.91 7.14
N ILE A 126 -13.19 5.22 7.84
CA ILE A 126 -14.28 5.82 8.63
C ILE A 126 -13.67 6.59 9.81
N MET A 127 -12.81 5.96 10.58
CA MET A 127 -12.13 6.60 11.72
C MET A 127 -11.10 7.64 11.25
N MET A 128 -10.37 7.37 10.15
CA MET A 128 -9.38 8.31 9.59
C MET A 128 -9.96 9.67 9.21
N LYS A 129 -11.20 9.74 8.77
CA LYS A 129 -11.86 11.00 8.41
C LYS A 129 -12.11 11.91 9.60
N GLU A 130 -12.32 11.34 10.78
CA GLU A 130 -12.69 12.09 11.98
C GLU A 130 -11.53 12.21 12.96
N MET A 131 -10.67 11.19 13.02
CA MET A 131 -9.57 11.06 13.98
C MET A 131 -8.28 10.68 13.28
N ALA A 132 -7.82 11.54 12.36
CA ALA A 132 -6.61 11.27 11.55
C ALA A 132 -5.34 11.13 12.40
N ASP A 133 -5.27 11.82 13.52
CA ASP A 133 -4.17 11.78 14.49
C ASP A 133 -4.08 10.47 15.29
N ARG A 134 -5.13 9.67 15.24
CA ARG A 134 -5.23 8.37 15.92
C ARG A 134 -5.36 7.19 14.97
N THR A 135 -5.10 7.40 13.69
CA THR A 135 -5.15 6.35 12.66
C THR A 135 -3.91 6.37 11.80
N PHE A 136 -3.28 5.22 11.67
CA PHE A 136 -1.98 5.09 11.02
C PHE A 136 -2.05 4.09 9.87
N ASP A 137 -1.77 4.56 8.66
CA ASP A 137 -1.49 3.70 7.51
C ASP A 137 0.03 3.60 7.35
N VAL A 138 0.58 2.43 7.64
CA VAL A 138 2.04 2.20 7.62
C VAL A 138 2.56 1.75 6.25
N GLY A 139 1.72 1.79 5.22
CA GLY A 139 2.07 1.26 3.90
C GLY A 139 2.02 -0.27 3.87
N ILE A 140 2.54 -0.88 2.80
CA ILE A 140 2.56 -2.35 2.64
C ILE A 140 3.68 -2.93 3.52
N ALA A 141 3.44 -2.97 4.84
CA ALA A 141 4.41 -3.35 5.85
C ALA A 141 3.72 -4.02 7.06
N GLU A 142 3.20 -5.22 6.87
CA GLU A 142 2.40 -5.94 7.86
C GLU A 142 3.18 -6.24 9.15
N GLY A 143 4.44 -6.66 9.03
CA GLY A 143 5.32 -6.87 10.19
C GLY A 143 5.52 -5.58 10.99
N HIS A 144 5.80 -4.46 10.30
CA HIS A 144 5.91 -3.17 10.96
C HIS A 144 4.60 -2.75 11.65
N ALA A 145 3.44 -2.99 11.03
CA ALA A 145 2.15 -2.69 11.63
C ALA A 145 1.98 -3.39 12.99
N MET A 146 2.40 -4.65 13.10
CA MET A 146 2.34 -5.43 14.35
C MET A 146 3.30 -4.90 15.40
N THR A 147 4.60 -4.78 15.09
CA THR A 147 5.60 -4.26 16.03
C THR A 147 5.26 -2.83 16.49
N PHE A 148 4.80 -1.97 15.58
CA PHE A 148 4.35 -0.61 15.92
C PHE A 148 3.15 -0.64 16.88
N SER A 149 2.18 -1.52 16.63
CA SER A 149 1.03 -1.71 17.51
C SER A 149 1.45 -2.24 18.89
N ALA A 150 2.38 -3.19 18.93
CA ALA A 150 2.91 -3.71 20.20
C ALA A 150 3.57 -2.62 21.04
N GLY A 151 4.39 -1.76 20.40
CA GLY A 151 5.00 -0.60 21.07
C GLY A 151 3.95 0.35 21.66
N MET A 152 2.92 0.70 20.90
CA MET A 152 1.82 1.53 21.39
C MET A 152 1.04 0.88 22.54
N ALA A 153 0.80 -0.43 22.48
CA ALA A 153 0.15 -1.17 23.55
C ALA A 153 1.00 -1.17 24.83
N LYS A 154 2.31 -1.32 24.70
CA LYS A 154 3.26 -1.23 25.80
C LYS A 154 3.19 0.12 26.53
N ASP A 155 2.97 1.19 25.77
CA ASP A 155 2.84 2.56 26.31
C ASP A 155 1.41 2.91 26.79
N GLY A 156 0.52 1.91 26.83
CA GLY A 156 -0.83 2.04 27.41
C GLY A 156 -1.93 2.46 26.43
N LEU A 157 -1.63 2.55 25.13
CA LEU A 157 -2.65 2.71 24.12
C LEU A 157 -3.39 1.39 23.85
N GLN A 158 -4.48 1.44 23.12
CA GLN A 158 -5.27 0.28 22.69
C GLN A 158 -5.32 0.24 21.16
N PRO A 159 -4.26 -0.27 20.51
CA PRO A 159 -4.21 -0.32 19.07
C PRO A 159 -5.11 -1.44 18.50
N PHE A 160 -5.85 -1.10 17.46
CA PHE A 160 -6.55 -2.04 16.61
C PHE A 160 -5.77 -2.16 15.29
N CYS A 161 -4.97 -3.22 15.18
CA CYS A 161 -4.18 -3.52 13.98
C CYS A 161 -5.01 -4.33 12.99
N ASN A 162 -5.43 -3.67 11.90
CA ASN A 162 -6.36 -4.26 10.92
C ASN A 162 -5.63 -4.74 9.70
N ILE A 163 -5.48 -6.05 9.59
CA ILE A 163 -4.81 -6.74 8.50
C ILE A 163 -5.75 -7.82 7.96
N TYR A 164 -5.89 -7.94 6.63
CA TYR A 164 -6.58 -9.09 6.05
C TYR A 164 -5.90 -10.38 6.48
N SER A 165 -6.67 -11.40 6.84
CA SER A 165 -6.16 -12.70 7.30
C SER A 165 -5.12 -13.30 6.35
N ALA A 166 -5.33 -13.18 5.04
CA ALA A 166 -4.37 -13.64 4.03
C ALA A 166 -3.03 -12.88 4.08
N PHE A 167 -3.03 -11.60 4.46
CA PHE A 167 -1.83 -10.78 4.54
C PHE A 167 -1.16 -10.81 5.91
N SER A 168 -1.89 -11.18 6.96
CA SER A 168 -1.32 -11.36 8.30
C SER A 168 -0.23 -12.43 8.37
N GLN A 169 -0.18 -13.33 7.38
CA GLN A 169 0.91 -14.31 7.23
C GLN A 169 2.29 -13.65 7.17
N ARG A 170 2.42 -12.43 6.62
CA ARG A 170 3.68 -11.68 6.58
C ARG A 170 4.13 -11.14 7.93
N ALA A 171 3.22 -11.09 8.88
CA ALA A 171 3.48 -10.60 10.23
C ALA A 171 3.48 -11.73 11.28
N TYR A 172 3.51 -12.99 10.84
CA TYR A 172 3.37 -14.14 11.74
C TYR A 172 4.38 -14.11 12.88
N ASP A 173 5.65 -13.90 12.56
CA ASP A 173 6.72 -13.82 13.57
C ASP A 173 6.49 -12.66 14.54
N ASN A 174 6.11 -11.48 14.01
CA ASN A 174 5.83 -10.30 14.83
C ASN A 174 4.62 -10.51 15.75
N ILE A 175 3.58 -11.23 15.28
CA ILE A 175 2.39 -11.54 16.10
C ILE A 175 2.76 -12.44 17.30
N ILE A 176 3.73 -13.32 17.13
CA ILE A 176 4.14 -14.27 18.19
C ILE A 176 5.18 -13.63 19.11
N HIS A 177 6.10 -12.86 18.55
CA HIS A 177 7.28 -12.37 19.27
C HIS A 177 7.05 -11.04 19.97
N ASP A 178 6.30 -10.10 19.33
CA ASP A 178 6.10 -8.73 19.80
C ASP A 178 4.80 -8.60 20.60
#